data_2f559f7d705689edd32eace623291fbd
#
_entry.id   2f559f7d705689edd32eace623291fbd
#
_cell.length_a   1.000
_cell.length_b   1.000
_cell.length_c   1.000
_cell.angle_alpha   90.00
_cell.angle_beta   90.00
_cell.angle_gamma   90.00
#
_symmetry.space_group_name_H-M   'P 1'
#
loop_
_entity.id
_entity.type
_entity.pdbx_description
1 polymer ?
#
loop_
_entity_poly.entity_id
_entity_poly.type
_entity_poly.pdbx_seq_one_letter_code
_entity_poly.pdbx_strand_id
1 'polypeptide(L)'
;MKVLFVGIGSIGTRHLRNLHTVAAERGIQLDVTALRSSPRALPEDVAALINNQIMQLDDTVYDLAFITNPTTLHYNALKDLKGKSKFFFIEKPIFEDSIYLQGDWICVTSAVIICYF
;
A
#
# COMPACT_ATOMS: atom_id res chain seq x y z
N MET A 1 3.71 -0.90 14.04
CA MET A 1 2.67 -1.11 13.02
C MET A 1 3.34 -1.58 11.73
N LYS A 2 2.95 -2.73 11.23
CA LYS A 2 3.48 -3.29 9.98
C LYS A 2 2.70 -2.75 8.79
N VAL A 3 3.40 -2.08 7.89
CA VAL A 3 2.81 -1.42 6.73
C VAL A 3 3.45 -1.94 5.46
N LEU A 4 2.63 -2.27 4.47
CA LEU A 4 3.07 -2.65 3.14
C LEU A 4 2.77 -1.54 2.14
N PHE A 5 3.73 -1.21 1.29
CA PHE A 5 3.52 -0.37 0.11
C PHE A 5 3.63 -1.21 -1.15
N VAL A 6 2.57 -1.25 -1.93
CA VAL A 6 2.57 -1.86 -3.26
C VAL A 6 2.76 -0.74 -4.29
N GLY A 7 3.98 -0.59 -4.75
CA GLY A 7 4.38 0.50 -5.64
C GLY A 7 4.97 1.70 -4.90
N ILE A 8 6.20 2.03 -5.23
CA ILE A 8 6.93 3.20 -4.71
C ILE A 8 7.30 4.10 -5.89
N GLY A 9 6.30 4.63 -6.55
CA GLY A 9 6.44 5.71 -7.50
C GLY A 9 6.26 7.07 -6.83
N SER A 10 5.92 8.12 -7.59
CA SER A 10 5.73 9.47 -7.03
C SER A 10 4.61 9.52 -6.00
N ILE A 11 3.48 8.86 -6.27
CA ILE A 11 2.33 8.83 -5.35
C ILE A 11 2.64 7.99 -4.12
N GLY A 12 3.21 6.80 -4.29
CA GLY A 12 3.61 5.95 -3.17
C GLY A 12 4.62 6.63 -2.25
N THR A 13 5.60 7.31 -2.82
CA THR A 13 6.58 8.10 -2.07
C THR A 13 5.93 9.22 -1.26
N ARG A 14 4.97 9.92 -1.85
CA ARG A 14 4.24 10.98 -1.16
C ARG A 14 3.49 10.44 0.06
N HIS A 15 2.76 9.35 -0.11
CA HIS A 15 2.04 8.71 1.00
C HIS A 15 2.99 8.16 2.06
N LEU A 16 4.12 7.61 1.64
CA LEU A 16 5.13 7.11 2.57
C LEU A 16 5.68 8.23 3.47
N ARG A 17 6.00 9.37 2.90
CA ARG A 17 6.46 10.54 3.67
C ARG A 17 5.39 11.05 4.62
N ASN A 18 4.15 11.17 4.14
CA ASN A 18 3.02 11.59 4.97
C ASN A 18 2.77 10.62 6.13
N LEU A 19 2.85 9.32 5.88
CA LEU A 19 2.69 8.31 6.90
C LEU A 19 3.74 8.45 8.00
N HIS A 20 5.01 8.64 7.64
CA HIS A 20 6.07 8.85 8.63
C HIS A 20 5.86 10.11 9.46
N THR A 21 5.41 11.19 8.84
CA THR A 21 5.07 12.43 9.56
C THR A 21 3.98 12.21 10.58
N VAL A 22 2.88 11.58 10.18
CA VAL A 22 1.74 11.30 11.08
C VAL A 22 2.15 10.33 12.18
N ALA A 23 2.90 9.30 11.85
CA ALA A 23 3.37 8.32 12.85
C ALA A 23 4.26 8.96 13.89
N ALA A 24 5.17 9.85 13.49
CA ALA A 24 6.03 10.58 14.40
C ALA A 24 5.22 11.47 15.36
N GLU A 25 4.22 12.17 14.84
CA GLU A 25 3.33 13.03 15.63
C GLU A 25 2.53 12.24 16.67
N ARG A 26 2.20 10.99 16.36
CA ARG A 26 1.36 10.12 17.20
C ARG A 26 2.17 9.13 18.04
N GLY A 27 3.50 9.14 17.95
CA GLY A 27 4.34 8.19 18.64
C GLY A 27 4.19 6.75 18.19
N ILE A 28 3.81 6.54 16.92
CA ILE A 28 3.65 5.21 16.32
C ILE A 28 4.96 4.78 15.66
N GLN A 29 5.44 3.60 16.03
CA GLN A 29 6.60 3.00 15.40
C GLN A 29 6.18 2.22 14.16
N LEU A 30 6.82 2.48 13.02
CA LEU A 30 6.51 1.86 11.75
C LEU A 30 7.54 0.79 11.38
N ASP A 31 7.06 -0.31 10.84
CA ASP A 31 7.86 -1.31 10.15
C ASP A 31 7.33 -1.37 8.71
N VAL A 32 8.02 -0.70 7.79
CA VAL A 32 7.57 -0.50 6.42
C VAL A 32 8.26 -1.50 5.49
N THR A 33 7.46 -2.22 4.72
CA THR A 33 7.90 -3.10 3.65
C THR A 33 7.41 -2.56 2.32
N ALA A 34 8.28 -2.49 1.33
CA ALA A 34 7.92 -2.16 -0.04
C ALA A 34 7.92 -3.41 -0.92
N LEU A 35 6.78 -3.71 -1.52
CA LEU A 35 6.67 -4.74 -2.56
C LEU A 35 6.99 -4.08 -3.91
N ARG A 36 8.07 -4.52 -4.53
CA ARG A 36 8.60 -3.90 -5.73
C ARG A 36 8.54 -4.84 -6.92
N SER A 37 8.23 -4.29 -8.09
CA SER A 37 8.22 -5.03 -9.36
C SER A 37 9.51 -4.88 -10.15
N SER A 38 10.43 -4.03 -9.70
CA SER A 38 11.69 -3.73 -10.39
C SER A 38 12.86 -3.73 -9.40
N PRO A 39 14.04 -4.25 -9.78
CA PRO A 39 15.25 -4.19 -8.96
C PRO A 39 15.90 -2.79 -8.95
N ARG A 40 15.32 -1.82 -9.64
CA ARG A 40 15.86 -0.46 -9.72
C ARG A 40 16.02 0.15 -8.33
N ALA A 41 17.17 0.75 -8.06
CA ALA A 41 17.43 1.40 -6.78
C ALA A 41 16.48 2.58 -6.55
N LEU A 42 16.00 2.71 -5.31
CA LEU A 42 15.24 3.88 -4.88
C LEU A 42 16.18 5.02 -4.51
N PRO A 43 15.74 6.29 -4.60
CA PRO A 43 16.49 7.40 -4.03
C PRO A 43 16.82 7.16 -2.56
N GLU A 44 17.98 7.60 -2.08
CA GLU A 44 18.43 7.34 -0.72
C GLU A 44 17.45 7.81 0.36
N ASP A 45 16.86 8.99 0.17
CA ASP A 45 15.89 9.55 1.13
C ASP A 45 14.62 8.72 1.22
N VAL A 46 14.21 8.11 0.12
CA VAL A 46 13.05 7.21 0.09
C VAL A 46 13.40 5.86 0.70
N ALA A 47 14.54 5.29 0.33
CA ALA A 47 15.01 4.01 0.88
C ALA A 47 15.17 4.07 2.40
N ALA A 48 15.58 5.21 2.94
CA ALA A 48 15.72 5.41 4.38
C ALA A 48 14.39 5.31 5.14
N LEU A 49 13.25 5.48 4.47
CA LEU A 49 11.92 5.38 5.07
C LEU A 49 11.35 3.95 5.02
N ILE A 50 12.07 3.03 4.42
CA ILE A 50 11.62 1.65 4.18
C ILE A 50 12.55 0.69 4.94
N ASN A 51 11.95 -0.20 5.74
CA ASN A 51 12.71 -1.18 6.50
C ASN A 51 13.07 -2.40 5.67
N ASN A 52 12.14 -2.84 4.80
CA ASN A 52 12.33 -4.05 3.99
C ASN A 52 11.86 -3.82 2.56
N GLN A 53 12.60 -4.37 1.60
CA GLN A 53 12.19 -4.39 0.19
C GLN A 53 12.06 -5.85 -0.26
N ILE A 54 10.91 -6.20 -0.83
CA ILE A 54 10.62 -7.55 -1.30
C ILE A 54 10.12 -7.50 -2.74
N MET A 55 10.37 -8.57 -3.48
CA MET A 55 9.90 -8.74 -4.86
C MET A 55 8.69 -9.68 -4.93
N GLN A 56 8.46 -10.46 -3.89
CA GLN A 56 7.36 -11.40 -3.77
C GLN A 56 6.79 -11.35 -2.36
N LEU A 57 5.47 -11.53 -2.26
CA LEU A 57 4.80 -11.64 -0.98
C LEU A 57 5.20 -12.91 -0.25
N ASP A 58 5.33 -12.81 1.05
CA ASP A 58 5.54 -13.94 1.96
C ASP A 58 4.30 -14.15 2.86
N ASP A 59 4.46 -14.84 3.98
CA ASP A 59 3.36 -15.11 4.91
C ASP A 59 3.10 -13.99 5.92
N THR A 60 3.80 -12.86 5.81
CA THR A 60 3.62 -11.73 6.71
C THR A 60 2.21 -11.16 6.58
N VAL A 61 1.59 -10.88 7.73
CA VAL A 61 0.30 -10.18 7.81
C VAL A 61 0.58 -8.74 8.23
N TYR A 62 0.09 -7.81 7.42
CA TYR A 62 0.28 -6.38 7.64
C TYR A 62 -0.93 -5.76 8.37
N ASP A 63 -0.70 -4.69 9.09
CA ASP A 63 -1.76 -3.90 9.69
C ASP A 63 -2.43 -3.03 8.64
N LEU A 64 -1.64 -2.49 7.71
CA LEU A 64 -2.11 -1.58 6.67
C LEU A 64 -1.32 -1.83 5.39
N ALA A 65 -2.01 -1.88 4.25
CA ALA A 65 -1.40 -1.95 2.93
C ALA A 65 -1.83 -0.74 2.08
N PHE A 66 -0.85 -0.04 1.53
CA PHE A 66 -1.05 1.04 0.56
C PHE A 66 -0.95 0.49 -0.85
N ILE A 67 -2.02 0.60 -1.62
CA ILE A 67 -2.07 0.19 -3.01
C ILE A 67 -1.88 1.44 -3.87
N THR A 68 -0.65 1.72 -4.24
CA THR A 68 -0.22 2.92 -4.96
C THR A 68 0.51 2.62 -6.25
N ASN A 69 0.40 1.39 -6.76
CA ASN A 69 0.85 1.00 -8.08
C ASN A 69 -0.14 1.51 -9.16
N PRO A 70 0.15 1.36 -10.46
CA PRO A 70 -0.77 1.77 -11.51
C PRO A 70 -2.17 1.15 -11.35
N THR A 71 -3.21 1.91 -11.71
CA THR A 71 -4.62 1.52 -11.54
C THR A 71 -4.94 0.15 -12.13
N THR A 72 -4.38 -0.17 -13.28
CA THR A 72 -4.58 -1.46 -13.97
C THR A 72 -4.13 -2.66 -13.12
N LEU A 73 -3.26 -2.43 -12.15
CA LEU A 73 -2.70 -3.47 -11.29
C LEU A 73 -3.39 -3.56 -9.92
N HIS A 74 -4.30 -2.65 -9.60
CA HIS A 74 -4.95 -2.58 -8.29
C HIS A 74 -5.73 -3.85 -7.95
N TYR A 75 -6.52 -4.34 -8.89
CA TYR A 75 -7.35 -5.52 -8.65
C TYR A 75 -6.50 -6.76 -8.29
N ASN A 76 -5.46 -7.01 -9.07
CA ASN A 76 -4.58 -8.14 -8.83
C ASN A 76 -3.82 -8.01 -7.50
N ALA A 77 -3.35 -6.80 -7.18
CA ALA A 77 -2.69 -6.55 -5.90
C ALA A 77 -3.60 -6.83 -4.71
N LEU A 78 -4.85 -6.35 -4.78
CA LEU A 78 -5.84 -6.59 -3.73
C LEU A 78 -6.20 -8.07 -3.61
N LYS A 79 -6.36 -8.76 -4.72
CA LYS A 79 -6.62 -10.20 -4.75
C LYS A 79 -5.50 -10.98 -4.10
N ASP A 80 -4.26 -10.66 -4.41
CA ASP A 80 -3.09 -11.33 -3.85
C ASP A 80 -2.91 -11.05 -2.35
N LEU A 81 -3.38 -9.89 -1.90
CA LEU A 81 -3.26 -9.45 -0.50
C LEU A 81 -4.46 -9.81 0.36
N LYS A 82 -5.46 -10.45 -0.20
CA LYS A 82 -6.64 -10.88 0.58
C LYS A 82 -6.20 -11.78 1.74
N GLY A 83 -6.57 -11.40 2.96
CA GLY A 83 -6.15 -12.10 4.16
C GLY A 83 -4.73 -11.78 4.65
N LYS A 84 -3.98 -10.93 3.94
CA LYS A 84 -2.60 -10.55 4.30
C LYS A 84 -2.48 -9.12 4.84
N SER A 85 -3.57 -8.39 4.88
CA SER A 85 -3.60 -7.07 5.52
C SER A 85 -4.95 -6.85 6.18
N LYS A 86 -4.94 -6.16 7.32
CA LYS A 86 -6.17 -5.83 8.06
C LYS A 86 -6.93 -4.70 7.38
N PHE A 87 -6.22 -3.69 6.89
CA PHE A 87 -6.77 -2.52 6.22
C PHE A 87 -6.04 -2.23 4.93
N PHE A 88 -6.75 -1.61 3.99
CA PHE A 88 -6.20 -1.20 2.71
C PHE A 88 -6.48 0.28 2.46
N PHE A 89 -5.44 0.98 2.01
CA PHE A 89 -5.52 2.31 1.47
C PHE A 89 -5.28 2.21 -0.03
N ILE A 90 -6.29 2.53 -0.84
CA ILE A 90 -6.21 2.37 -2.29
C ILE A 90 -6.30 3.74 -2.96
N GLU A 91 -5.29 4.06 -3.77
CA GLU A 91 -5.28 5.29 -4.54
C GLU A 91 -6.34 5.25 -5.65
N LYS A 92 -6.93 6.42 -5.93
CA LYS A 92 -7.92 6.55 -7.00
C LYS A 92 -7.26 6.64 -8.39
N PRO A 93 -7.97 6.18 -9.43
CA PRO A 93 -9.20 5.38 -9.40
C PRO A 93 -8.93 3.98 -8.86
N ILE A 94 -9.90 3.37 -8.16
CA ILE A 94 -9.69 2.08 -7.52
C ILE A 94 -9.39 1.02 -8.54
N PHE A 95 -10.24 0.93 -9.57
CA PHE A 95 -10.12 0.00 -10.67
C PHE A 95 -10.36 0.71 -12.00
N GLU A 96 -9.79 0.17 -13.05
CA GLU A 96 -10.01 0.65 -14.42
C GLU A 96 -11.39 0.29 -14.95
N ASP A 97 -12.05 -0.73 -14.39
CA ASP A 97 -13.36 -1.21 -14.81
C ASP A 97 -14.25 -1.44 -13.60
N SER A 98 -15.50 -0.97 -13.66
CA SER A 98 -16.48 -1.10 -12.59
C SER A 98 -16.86 -2.54 -12.24
N ILE A 99 -16.63 -3.49 -13.13
CA ILE A 99 -16.88 -4.91 -12.87
C ILE A 99 -16.09 -5.43 -11.67
N TYR A 100 -14.92 -4.84 -11.41
CA TYR A 100 -14.08 -5.22 -10.27
C TYR A 100 -14.60 -4.70 -8.93
N LEU A 101 -15.62 -3.83 -8.94
CA LEU A 101 -16.27 -3.34 -7.73
C LEU A 101 -17.27 -4.34 -7.14
N GLN A 102 -17.50 -5.44 -7.82
CA GLN A 102 -18.37 -6.52 -7.32
C GLN A 102 -17.60 -7.39 -6.32
N GLY A 103 -18.24 -7.74 -5.20
CA GLY A 103 -17.67 -8.60 -4.17
C GLY A 103 -17.71 -7.99 -2.78
N ASP A 104 -16.87 -8.47 -1.89
CA ASP A 104 -16.87 -8.18 -0.46
C ASP A 104 -16.13 -6.89 -0.08
N TRP A 105 -16.21 -5.86 -0.93
CA TRP A 105 -15.52 -4.60 -0.71
C TRP A 105 -16.38 -3.62 0.08
N ILE A 106 -15.81 -3.05 1.12
CA ILE A 106 -16.42 -1.94 1.85
C ILE A 106 -15.56 -0.70 1.64
N CYS A 107 -16.12 0.29 0.97
CA CYS A 107 -15.45 1.54 0.65
C CYS A 107 -15.93 2.65 1.58
N VAL A 108 -15.03 3.36 2.24
CA VAL A 108 -15.35 4.24 3.35
C VAL A 108 -15.17 5.73 3.04
N THR A 109 -14.46 6.15 2.00
CA THR A 109 -14.25 7.58 1.73
C THR A 109 -14.26 7.96 0.25
N SER A 110 -14.37 9.28 -0.02
CA SER A 110 -14.48 9.84 -1.37
C SER A 110 -13.14 10.22 -2.01
N ALA A 111 -12.12 10.49 -1.24
CA ALA A 111 -10.83 10.95 -1.78
C ALA A 111 -9.80 9.83 -1.82
N VAL A 112 -9.82 9.02 -0.82
CA VAL A 112 -8.97 7.85 -0.65
C VAL A 112 -9.86 6.75 -0.13
N ILE A 113 -9.72 5.57 -0.68
CA ILE A 113 -10.58 4.47 -0.30
C ILE A 113 -9.84 3.58 0.68
N ILE A 114 -10.43 3.43 1.86
CA ILE A 114 -10.02 2.44 2.83
C ILE A 114 -11.00 1.30 2.67
N CYS A 115 -10.50 0.16 2.23
CA CYS A 115 -11.26 -1.06 2.16
C CYS A 115 -10.73 -2.02 3.22
N TYR A 116 -11.62 -2.79 3.82
CA TYR A 116 -11.20 -3.88 4.68
C TYR A 116 -11.96 -5.15 4.32
N PHE A 117 -11.33 -6.25 4.58
CA PHE A 117 -11.92 -7.57 4.35
C PHE A 117 -12.34 -8.20 5.67
#